data_118e6f969dc8ec80e7b30e76be6f0cdb
#
_entry.id   118e6f969dc8ec80e7b30e76be6f0cdb
#
_cell.length_a   1.000
_cell.length_b   1.000
_cell.length_c   1.000
_cell.angle_alpha   90.00
_cell.angle_beta   90.00
_cell.angle_gamma   90.00
#
_symmetry.space_group_name_H-M   'P 1'
#
loop_
_entity.id
_entity.type
_entity.pdbx_description
1 polymer ?
#
loop_
_entity_poly.entity_id
_entity_poly.type
_entity_poly.pdbx_seq_one_letter_code
_entity_poly.pdbx_strand_id
1 'polypeptide(L)'
;LAYPAGHFLFMGVRYTNRAITTEQQIEILQERGLLIDDIEQAIDVLDTISYFRLAGYWKHFEIDHFTHQFREGSCFSDIVKLYSFDKQLRALLFTAIQTIEVSVRTKIIKHFSPGFGAFWFMDETFALNDARFATNLAVIRKEVSRSHDDFITEHFRRYSEPDLPPVWKTLEVISMGTLSKLYSNFSDATAKHLSLIHISEPTRRS
;
A
#
# COMPACT_ATOMS: atom_id res chain seq x y z
N LEU A 1 -17.46 -33.93 24.80
CA LEU A 1 -18.32 -33.76 23.62
C LEU A 1 -17.58 -32.81 22.69
N ALA A 2 -16.94 -33.39 21.65
CA ALA A 2 -16.22 -32.64 20.61
C ALA A 2 -17.24 -32.20 19.54
N TYR A 3 -17.28 -30.90 19.22
CA TYR A 3 -18.03 -30.39 18.08
C TYR A 3 -17.31 -30.81 16.78
N PRO A 4 -17.98 -31.43 15.81
CA PRO A 4 -17.38 -31.72 14.54
C PRO A 4 -17.17 -30.42 13.77
N ALA A 5 -15.93 -30.17 13.31
CA ALA A 5 -15.60 -29.10 12.40
C ALA A 5 -16.35 -29.31 11.07
N GLY A 6 -17.45 -28.59 10.90
CA GLY A 6 -18.19 -28.57 9.65
C GLY A 6 -17.33 -27.93 8.56
N HIS A 7 -16.81 -28.75 7.65
CA HIS A 7 -16.31 -28.26 6.35
C HIS A 7 -17.52 -27.69 5.59
N PHE A 8 -17.67 -26.37 5.62
CA PHE A 8 -18.50 -25.68 4.65
C PHE A 8 -17.82 -25.84 3.28
N LEU A 9 -18.24 -26.84 2.54
CA LEU A 9 -17.96 -26.92 1.10
C LEU A 9 -18.72 -25.75 0.45
N PHE A 10 -18.02 -24.65 0.20
CA PHE A 10 -18.49 -23.63 -0.73
C PHE A 10 -18.55 -24.31 -2.11
N MET A 11 -19.72 -24.82 -2.48
CA MET A 11 -19.98 -25.21 -3.87
C MET A 11 -20.08 -23.91 -4.67
N GLY A 12 -18.94 -23.50 -5.25
CA GLY A 12 -18.85 -22.32 -6.11
C GLY A 12 -19.81 -22.48 -7.30
N VAL A 13 -20.69 -21.49 -7.49
CA VAL A 13 -21.54 -21.41 -8.69
C VAL A 13 -20.66 -20.98 -9.85
N ARG A 14 -20.86 -21.59 -11.04
CA ARG A 14 -20.12 -21.21 -12.24
C ARG A 14 -20.45 -19.76 -12.60
N TYR A 15 -19.42 -18.94 -12.81
CA TYR A 15 -19.56 -17.56 -13.29
C TYR A 15 -20.13 -17.56 -14.72
N THR A 16 -21.27 -16.89 -14.93
CA THR A 16 -22.00 -16.87 -16.20
C THR A 16 -22.17 -15.47 -16.80
N ASN A 17 -21.74 -14.42 -16.09
CA ASN A 17 -21.91 -13.07 -16.60
C ASN A 17 -21.03 -12.85 -17.83
N ARG A 18 -21.63 -12.18 -18.84
CA ARG A 18 -20.95 -11.82 -20.09
C ARG A 18 -20.37 -10.40 -19.98
N ALA A 19 -19.37 -10.13 -20.79
CA ALA A 19 -18.93 -8.75 -21.00
C ALA A 19 -20.04 -7.96 -21.69
N ILE A 20 -20.23 -6.72 -21.25
CA ILE A 20 -21.23 -5.79 -21.80
C ILE A 20 -20.52 -4.52 -22.28
N THR A 21 -21.13 -3.80 -23.22
CA THR A 21 -20.60 -2.52 -23.75
C THR A 21 -20.80 -1.39 -22.75
N THR A 22 -20.14 -0.26 -22.97
CA THR A 22 -20.28 0.95 -22.13
C THR A 22 -21.71 1.48 -22.17
N GLU A 23 -22.37 1.44 -23.32
CA GLU A 23 -23.77 1.83 -23.48
C GLU A 23 -24.70 0.95 -22.65
N GLN A 24 -24.49 -0.36 -22.68
CA GLN A 24 -25.24 -1.31 -21.85
C GLN A 24 -25.01 -1.10 -20.36
N GLN A 25 -23.79 -0.68 -19.97
CA GLN A 25 -23.51 -0.31 -18.57
C GLN A 25 -24.32 0.92 -18.14
N ILE A 26 -24.43 1.92 -19.03
CA ILE A 26 -25.22 3.13 -18.81
C ILE A 26 -26.70 2.78 -18.68
N GLU A 27 -27.24 1.97 -19.57
CA GLU A 27 -28.65 1.50 -19.50
C GLU A 27 -28.93 0.83 -18.15
N ILE A 28 -28.07 -0.07 -17.69
CA ILE A 28 -28.22 -0.74 -16.39
C ILE A 28 -28.20 0.27 -15.22
N LEU A 29 -27.35 1.30 -15.27
CA LEU A 29 -27.30 2.32 -14.23
C LEU A 29 -28.58 3.15 -14.20
N GLN A 30 -29.12 3.51 -15.37
CA GLN A 30 -30.39 4.22 -15.47
C GLN A 30 -31.59 3.37 -15.02
N GLU A 31 -31.64 2.09 -15.38
CA GLU A 31 -32.66 1.15 -14.89
C GLU A 31 -32.66 1.01 -13.34
N ARG A 32 -31.47 1.17 -12.73
CA ARG A 32 -31.31 1.18 -11.27
C ARG A 32 -31.65 2.53 -10.62
N GLY A 33 -32.09 3.52 -11.41
CA GLY A 33 -32.52 4.83 -10.93
C GLY A 33 -31.44 5.89 -10.82
N LEU A 34 -30.25 5.68 -11.43
CA LEU A 34 -29.20 6.69 -11.47
C LEU A 34 -29.52 7.74 -12.57
N LEU A 35 -29.51 9.01 -12.22
CA LEU A 35 -29.69 10.11 -13.18
C LEU A 35 -28.35 10.34 -13.91
N ILE A 36 -28.41 10.34 -15.25
CA ILE A 36 -27.27 10.60 -16.13
C ILE A 36 -27.67 11.73 -17.07
N ASP A 37 -27.22 12.94 -16.74
CA ASP A 37 -27.59 14.15 -17.49
C ASP A 37 -26.83 14.29 -18.79
N ASP A 38 -25.59 13.79 -18.84
CA ASP A 38 -24.70 13.85 -19.99
C ASP A 38 -24.18 12.43 -20.31
N ILE A 39 -24.76 11.83 -21.33
CA ILE A 39 -24.46 10.45 -21.74
C ILE A 39 -23.07 10.39 -22.40
N GLU A 40 -22.68 11.39 -23.19
CA GLU A 40 -21.36 11.42 -23.85
C GLU A 40 -20.25 11.48 -22.79
N GLN A 41 -20.40 12.35 -21.79
CA GLN A 41 -19.47 12.41 -20.66
C GLN A 41 -19.45 11.10 -19.88
N ALA A 42 -20.60 10.45 -19.69
CA ALA A 42 -20.65 9.17 -18.96
C ALA A 42 -19.92 8.05 -19.71
N ILE A 43 -20.01 8.01 -21.04
CA ILE A 43 -19.25 7.09 -21.89
C ILE A 43 -17.75 7.35 -21.72
N ASP A 44 -17.28 8.58 -21.88
CA ASP A 44 -15.87 8.95 -21.75
C ASP A 44 -15.31 8.56 -20.38
N VAL A 45 -16.09 8.77 -19.32
CA VAL A 45 -15.70 8.43 -17.94
C VAL A 45 -15.62 6.91 -17.77
N LEU A 46 -16.61 6.15 -18.24
CA LEU A 46 -16.63 4.69 -18.08
C LEU A 46 -15.55 4.00 -18.92
N ASP A 47 -15.24 4.52 -20.08
CA ASP A 47 -14.15 4.03 -20.94
C ASP A 47 -12.76 4.31 -20.33
N THR A 48 -12.62 5.41 -19.57
CA THR A 48 -11.37 5.80 -18.92
C THR A 48 -11.19 5.16 -17.54
N ILE A 49 -12.26 5.09 -16.72
CA ILE A 49 -12.16 4.71 -15.31
C ILE A 49 -12.68 3.29 -15.03
N SER A 50 -13.35 2.66 -15.93
CA SER A 50 -14.06 1.39 -15.82
C SER A 50 -15.23 1.36 -14.81
N TYR A 51 -16.28 0.67 -15.21
CA TYR A 51 -17.48 0.42 -14.41
C TYR A 51 -17.17 -0.14 -13.01
N PHE A 52 -16.31 -1.17 -12.95
CA PHE A 52 -15.99 -1.84 -11.69
C PHE A 52 -15.28 -0.93 -10.69
N ARG A 53 -14.44 -0.02 -11.17
CA ARG A 53 -13.76 0.97 -10.30
C ARG A 53 -14.75 1.99 -9.74
N LEU A 54 -15.65 2.51 -10.58
CA LEU A 54 -16.69 3.45 -10.15
C LEU A 54 -17.71 2.80 -9.21
N ALA A 55 -17.95 1.50 -9.33
CA ALA A 55 -18.84 0.76 -8.45
C ALA A 55 -18.47 0.89 -6.96
N GLY A 56 -17.19 1.07 -6.64
CA GLY A 56 -16.75 1.35 -5.28
C GLY A 56 -17.27 2.67 -4.71
N TYR A 57 -17.50 3.66 -5.57
CA TYR A 57 -17.93 5.00 -5.17
C TYR A 57 -19.43 5.14 -5.13
N TRP A 58 -20.19 4.52 -6.04
CA TRP A 58 -21.64 4.66 -6.06
C TRP A 58 -22.38 3.83 -5.02
N LYS A 59 -21.73 2.86 -4.36
CA LYS A 59 -22.33 2.11 -3.25
C LYS A 59 -22.94 3.00 -2.17
N HIS A 60 -22.38 4.18 -1.93
CA HIS A 60 -22.93 5.15 -0.98
C HIS A 60 -24.24 5.79 -1.42
N PHE A 61 -24.57 5.71 -2.71
CA PHE A 61 -25.78 6.23 -3.30
C PHE A 61 -26.86 5.16 -3.48
N GLU A 62 -26.54 3.88 -3.27
CA GLU A 62 -27.51 2.78 -3.29
C GLU A 62 -28.40 2.79 -2.02
N ILE A 63 -29.68 2.43 -2.18
CA ILE A 63 -30.61 2.17 -1.06
C ILE A 63 -30.33 0.77 -0.51
N ASP A 64 -30.16 -0.19 -1.44
CA ASP A 64 -29.95 -1.59 -1.14
C ASP A 64 -28.87 -2.18 -2.04
N HIS A 65 -27.88 -2.80 -1.40
CA HIS A 65 -26.74 -3.40 -2.11
C HIS A 65 -27.07 -4.72 -2.81
N PHE A 66 -28.22 -5.33 -2.55
CA PHE A 66 -28.64 -6.55 -3.23
C PHE A 66 -29.31 -6.26 -4.57
N THR A 67 -30.20 -5.25 -4.59
CA THR A 67 -30.90 -4.81 -5.81
C THR A 67 -30.12 -3.79 -6.60
N HIS A 68 -29.11 -3.15 -5.98
CA HIS A 68 -28.32 -2.05 -6.54
C HIS A 68 -29.17 -0.85 -6.98
N GLN A 69 -30.34 -0.63 -6.33
CA GLN A 69 -31.18 0.52 -6.61
C GLN A 69 -30.60 1.79 -5.99
N PHE A 70 -30.55 2.86 -6.77
CA PHE A 70 -30.08 4.15 -6.31
C PHE A 70 -31.14 4.94 -5.56
N ARG A 71 -30.72 5.79 -4.65
CA ARG A 71 -31.61 6.75 -3.98
C ARG A 71 -32.11 7.77 -5.00
N GLU A 72 -33.36 8.22 -4.79
CA GLU A 72 -33.94 9.29 -5.61
C GLU A 72 -33.02 10.52 -5.65
N GLY A 73 -32.81 11.07 -6.81
CA GLY A 73 -31.92 12.23 -7.02
C GLY A 73 -30.43 11.90 -7.09
N SER A 74 -30.02 10.63 -7.04
CA SER A 74 -28.60 10.27 -7.25
C SER A 74 -28.19 10.54 -8.69
N CYS A 75 -27.10 11.30 -8.87
CA CYS A 75 -26.57 11.69 -10.17
C CYS A 75 -25.21 11.05 -10.44
N PHE A 76 -24.98 10.63 -11.68
CA PHE A 76 -23.68 10.11 -12.11
C PHE A 76 -22.56 11.15 -11.93
N SER A 77 -22.84 12.43 -12.17
CA SER A 77 -21.91 13.53 -11.97
C SER A 77 -21.39 13.63 -10.53
N ASP A 78 -22.21 13.30 -9.52
CA ASP A 78 -21.78 13.34 -8.12
C ASP A 78 -20.86 12.17 -7.76
N ILE A 79 -21.06 11.02 -8.39
CA ILE A 79 -20.15 9.88 -8.30
C ILE A 79 -18.77 10.22 -8.88
N VAL A 80 -18.76 10.89 -10.04
CA VAL A 80 -17.53 11.35 -10.70
C VAL A 80 -16.81 12.42 -9.86
N LYS A 81 -17.56 13.33 -9.24
CA LYS A 81 -16.99 14.31 -8.28
C LYS A 81 -16.34 13.62 -7.08
N LEU A 82 -17.02 12.63 -6.49
CA LEU A 82 -16.46 11.86 -5.38
C LEU A 82 -15.19 11.10 -5.77
N TYR A 83 -15.18 10.45 -6.93
CA TYR A 83 -13.99 9.80 -7.47
C TYR A 83 -12.83 10.80 -7.68
N SER A 84 -13.13 11.97 -8.23
CA SER A 84 -12.14 13.02 -8.50
C SER A 84 -11.55 13.58 -7.21
N PHE A 85 -12.40 13.82 -6.20
CA PHE A 85 -11.96 14.22 -4.86
C PHE A 85 -11.03 13.18 -4.24
N ASP A 86 -11.41 11.91 -4.24
CA ASP A 86 -10.59 10.83 -3.69
C ASP A 86 -9.26 10.69 -4.45
N LYS A 87 -9.27 10.84 -5.78
CA LYS A 87 -8.05 10.85 -6.59
C LYS A 87 -7.08 11.97 -6.18
N GLN A 88 -7.60 13.18 -5.97
CA GLN A 88 -6.79 14.32 -5.53
C GLN A 88 -6.26 14.14 -4.11
N LEU A 89 -7.12 13.66 -3.20
CA LEU A 89 -6.73 13.37 -1.81
C LEU A 89 -5.61 12.30 -1.77
N ARG A 90 -5.76 11.22 -2.53
CA ARG A 90 -4.72 10.20 -2.63
C ARG A 90 -3.40 10.74 -3.16
N ALA A 91 -3.43 11.62 -4.15
CA ALA A 91 -2.21 12.25 -4.68
C ALA A 91 -1.48 13.09 -3.62
N LEU A 92 -2.21 13.88 -2.82
CA LEU A 92 -1.66 14.65 -1.72
C LEU A 92 -1.07 13.75 -0.62
N LEU A 93 -1.82 12.74 -0.21
CA LEU A 93 -1.39 11.77 0.81
C LEU A 93 -0.17 10.99 0.33
N PHE A 94 -0.12 10.59 -0.94
CA PHE A 94 1.02 9.85 -1.49
C PHE A 94 2.30 10.67 -1.42
N THR A 95 2.25 11.96 -1.78
CA THR A 95 3.39 12.87 -1.66
C THR A 95 3.86 13.02 -0.21
N ALA A 96 2.92 13.17 0.74
CA ALA A 96 3.25 13.25 2.15
C ALA A 96 3.88 11.95 2.67
N ILE A 97 3.33 10.79 2.29
CA ILE A 97 3.84 9.48 2.68
C ILE A 97 5.26 9.27 2.14
N GLN A 98 5.54 9.63 0.88
CA GLN A 98 6.89 9.55 0.31
C GLN A 98 7.90 10.39 1.11
N THR A 99 7.51 11.61 1.49
CA THR A 99 8.38 12.49 2.31
C THR A 99 8.68 11.88 3.68
N ILE A 100 7.65 11.32 4.33
CA ILE A 100 7.80 10.63 5.62
C ILE A 100 8.69 9.38 5.44
N GLU A 101 8.48 8.59 4.41
CA GLU A 101 9.25 7.37 4.13
C GLU A 101 10.74 7.65 4.00
N VAL A 102 11.12 8.63 3.19
CA VAL A 102 12.53 9.06 3.03
C VAL A 102 13.10 9.57 4.36
N SER A 103 12.32 10.38 5.09
CA SER A 103 12.75 10.93 6.38
C SER A 103 12.99 9.81 7.40
N VAL A 104 12.10 8.83 7.48
CA VAL A 104 12.21 7.68 8.41
C VAL A 104 13.47 6.87 8.11
N ARG A 105 13.71 6.51 6.84
CA ARG A 105 14.93 5.79 6.43
C ARG A 105 16.19 6.54 6.85
N THR A 106 16.25 7.81 6.51
CA THR A 106 17.40 8.68 6.83
C THR A 106 17.64 8.76 8.34
N LYS A 107 16.59 8.92 9.15
CA LYS A 107 16.71 9.01 10.62
C LYS A 107 17.19 7.69 11.22
N ILE A 108 16.67 6.56 10.76
CA ILE A 108 17.12 5.24 11.22
C ILE A 108 18.61 5.06 10.89
N ILE A 109 19.03 5.31 9.65
CA ILE A 109 20.44 5.22 9.26
C ILE A 109 21.31 6.13 10.14
N LYS A 110 20.90 7.41 10.29
CA LYS A 110 21.66 8.41 11.02
C LYS A 110 21.83 8.07 12.51
N HIS A 111 20.82 7.52 13.14
CA HIS A 111 20.83 7.29 14.60
C HIS A 111 21.32 5.89 14.98
N PHE A 112 21.20 4.90 14.09
CA PHE A 112 21.64 3.54 14.39
C PHE A 112 23.06 3.26 13.90
N SER A 113 23.43 3.67 12.68
CA SER A 113 24.70 3.27 12.10
C SER A 113 25.94 3.75 12.86
N PRO A 114 26.00 4.95 13.44
CA PRO A 114 27.17 5.39 14.19
C PRO A 114 27.46 4.56 15.44
N GLY A 115 26.43 4.04 16.09
CA GLY A 115 26.57 3.23 17.30
C GLY A 115 26.69 1.73 17.05
N PHE A 116 26.03 1.22 15.99
CA PHE A 116 25.88 -0.21 15.76
C PHE A 116 26.53 -0.70 14.45
N GLY A 117 27.14 0.19 13.67
CA GLY A 117 27.86 -0.16 12.43
C GLY A 117 26.97 -0.26 11.18
N ALA A 118 27.58 -0.68 10.07
CA ALA A 118 26.92 -0.71 8.76
C ALA A 118 25.94 -1.88 8.57
N PHE A 119 26.07 -2.92 9.38
CA PHE A 119 25.35 -4.20 9.24
C PHE A 119 24.55 -4.58 10.47
N TRP A 120 24.23 -3.62 11.33
CA TRP A 120 23.48 -3.84 12.59
C TRP A 120 22.16 -4.60 12.39
N PHE A 121 21.52 -4.41 11.26
CA PHE A 121 20.25 -5.05 10.90
C PHE A 121 20.38 -6.56 10.61
N MET A 122 21.61 -7.07 10.50
CA MET A 122 21.93 -8.48 10.32
C MET A 122 22.36 -9.15 11.62
N ASP A 123 22.52 -8.42 12.71
CA ASP A 123 22.97 -8.92 13.99
C ASP A 123 21.76 -9.24 14.88
N GLU A 124 21.57 -10.54 15.18
CA GLU A 124 20.46 -11.04 15.98
C GLU A 124 20.51 -10.57 17.44
N THR A 125 21.71 -10.18 17.95
CA THR A 125 21.84 -9.68 19.32
C THR A 125 21.05 -8.39 19.57
N PHE A 126 20.72 -7.65 18.52
CA PHE A 126 19.85 -6.47 18.59
C PHE A 126 18.37 -6.78 18.40
N ALA A 127 17.98 -8.05 18.29
CA ALA A 127 16.60 -8.43 18.12
C ALA A 127 15.86 -8.62 19.45
N LEU A 128 14.60 -8.19 19.52
CA LEU A 128 13.68 -8.52 20.62
C LEU A 128 13.13 -9.95 20.50
N ASN A 129 13.03 -10.46 19.26
CA ASN A 129 12.48 -11.78 18.97
C ASN A 129 13.19 -12.39 17.76
N ASP A 130 13.88 -13.50 17.98
CA ASP A 130 14.74 -14.15 16.97
C ASP A 130 13.94 -14.72 15.79
N ALA A 131 12.76 -15.28 16.03
CA ALA A 131 11.92 -15.82 14.95
C ALA A 131 11.42 -14.72 14.01
N ARG A 132 11.05 -13.55 14.57
CA ARG A 132 10.69 -12.37 13.77
C ARG A 132 11.91 -11.81 13.04
N PHE A 133 13.07 -11.83 13.68
CA PHE A 133 14.32 -11.39 13.07
C PHE A 133 14.65 -12.25 11.84
N ALA A 134 14.70 -13.56 11.99
CA ALA A 134 15.00 -14.48 10.91
C ALA A 134 14.02 -14.33 9.72
N THR A 135 12.72 -14.23 10.04
CA THR A 135 11.68 -14.01 9.02
C THR A 135 11.86 -12.69 8.28
N ASN A 136 12.13 -11.61 9.00
CA ASN A 136 12.30 -10.28 8.40
C ASN A 136 13.59 -10.21 7.57
N LEU A 137 14.69 -10.78 8.05
CA LEU A 137 15.96 -10.84 7.33
C LEU A 137 15.83 -11.64 6.03
N ALA A 138 15.06 -12.73 6.02
CA ALA A 138 14.75 -13.47 4.79
C ALA A 138 13.96 -12.62 3.77
N VAL A 139 13.01 -11.78 4.24
CA VAL A 139 12.29 -10.85 3.39
C VAL A 139 13.22 -9.77 2.84
N ILE A 140 14.10 -9.20 3.67
CA ILE A 140 15.12 -8.22 3.25
C ILE A 140 16.00 -8.81 2.15
N ARG A 141 16.54 -10.02 2.32
CA ARG A 141 17.32 -10.71 1.28
C ARG A 141 16.56 -10.83 -0.03
N LYS A 142 15.29 -11.21 0.04
CA LYS A 142 14.43 -11.34 -1.12
C LYS A 142 14.16 -10.01 -1.82
N GLU A 143 13.92 -8.94 -1.07
CA GLU A 143 13.68 -7.60 -1.64
C GLU A 143 14.95 -7.05 -2.29
N VAL A 144 16.11 -7.16 -1.62
CA VAL A 144 17.41 -6.76 -2.16
C VAL A 144 17.77 -7.55 -3.44
N SER A 145 17.56 -8.88 -3.44
CA SER A 145 17.86 -9.72 -4.61
C SER A 145 16.99 -9.42 -5.84
N ARG A 146 15.84 -8.76 -5.65
CA ARG A 146 14.93 -8.33 -6.72
C ARG A 146 15.18 -6.91 -7.20
N SER A 147 15.97 -6.15 -6.47
CA SER A 147 16.31 -4.80 -6.90
C SER A 147 17.25 -4.84 -8.09
N HIS A 148 16.92 -4.01 -9.08
CA HIS A 148 17.75 -3.76 -10.27
C HIS A 148 18.43 -2.39 -10.23
N ASP A 149 18.44 -1.74 -9.05
CA ASP A 149 19.11 -0.46 -8.88
C ASP A 149 20.61 -0.57 -9.10
N ASP A 150 21.18 0.39 -9.83
CA ASP A 150 22.59 0.39 -10.22
C ASP A 150 23.52 0.28 -9.02
N PHE A 151 23.22 0.96 -7.91
CA PHE A 151 24.05 0.94 -6.70
C PHE A 151 24.03 -0.41 -5.96
N ILE A 152 22.96 -1.22 -6.12
CA ILE A 152 22.87 -2.60 -5.61
C ILE A 152 23.68 -3.53 -6.50
N THR A 153 23.46 -3.44 -7.81
CA THR A 153 24.18 -4.24 -8.82
C THR A 153 25.69 -3.99 -8.72
N GLU A 154 26.11 -2.72 -8.62
CA GLU A 154 27.52 -2.35 -8.45
C GLU A 154 28.11 -2.85 -7.13
N HIS A 155 27.29 -2.87 -6.05
CA HIS A 155 27.74 -3.42 -4.78
C HIS A 155 28.12 -4.89 -4.91
N PHE A 156 27.22 -5.72 -5.45
CA PHE A 156 27.46 -7.16 -5.58
C PHE A 156 28.54 -7.51 -6.63
N ARG A 157 28.79 -6.62 -7.57
CA ARG A 157 29.94 -6.79 -8.50
C ARG A 157 31.27 -6.64 -7.78
N ARG A 158 31.34 -5.84 -6.68
CA ARG A 158 32.59 -5.55 -5.95
C ARG A 158 32.75 -6.37 -4.68
N TYR A 159 31.67 -6.73 -4.03
CA TYR A 159 31.68 -7.34 -2.70
C TYR A 159 30.79 -8.58 -2.68
N SER A 160 31.34 -9.67 -2.15
CA SER A 160 30.63 -10.93 -1.95
C SER A 160 30.24 -11.18 -0.49
N GLU A 161 30.88 -10.47 0.44
CA GLU A 161 30.63 -10.59 1.87
C GLU A 161 30.62 -9.21 2.54
N PRO A 162 29.68 -9.01 3.48
CA PRO A 162 28.55 -9.90 3.81
C PRO A 162 27.52 -10.02 2.68
N ASP A 163 26.58 -10.97 2.77
CA ASP A 163 25.59 -11.34 1.74
C ASP A 163 24.54 -10.25 1.46
N LEU A 164 24.55 -9.16 2.21
CA LEU A 164 23.71 -7.98 2.01
C LEU A 164 24.56 -6.70 1.94
N PRO A 165 24.10 -5.69 1.21
CA PRO A 165 24.74 -4.39 1.21
C PRO A 165 24.60 -3.69 2.59
N PRO A 166 25.46 -2.68 2.87
CA PRO A 166 25.35 -1.91 4.09
C PRO A 166 23.96 -1.25 4.23
N VAL A 167 23.57 -0.96 5.45
CA VAL A 167 22.22 -0.49 5.82
C VAL A 167 21.73 0.68 4.97
N TRP A 168 22.59 1.66 4.66
CA TRP A 168 22.23 2.82 3.83
C TRP A 168 21.93 2.50 2.36
N LYS A 169 22.31 1.33 1.86
CA LYS A 169 21.89 0.81 0.55
C LYS A 169 20.67 -0.11 0.70
N THR A 170 20.71 -0.98 1.69
CA THR A 170 19.64 -1.95 1.94
C THR A 170 18.30 -1.26 2.25
N LEU A 171 18.29 -0.23 3.12
CA LEU A 171 17.06 0.46 3.48
C LEU A 171 16.43 1.25 2.31
N GLU A 172 17.18 1.61 1.28
CA GLU A 172 16.62 2.29 0.10
C GLU A 172 15.74 1.37 -0.76
N VAL A 173 16.02 0.07 -0.78
CA VAL A 173 15.35 -0.88 -1.68
C VAL A 173 14.30 -1.76 -0.99
N ILE A 174 14.26 -1.77 0.34
CA ILE A 174 13.23 -2.52 1.07
C ILE A 174 11.94 -1.72 1.22
N SER A 175 10.82 -2.45 1.27
CA SER A 175 9.50 -1.83 1.49
C SER A 175 9.39 -1.18 2.87
N MET A 176 8.52 -0.16 3.00
CA MET A 176 8.23 0.48 4.28
C MET A 176 7.67 -0.53 5.31
N GLY A 177 6.92 -1.54 4.85
CA GLY A 177 6.43 -2.63 5.69
C GLY A 177 7.55 -3.49 6.28
N THR A 178 8.56 -3.80 5.47
CA THR A 178 9.76 -4.54 5.91
C THR A 178 10.61 -3.71 6.88
N LEU A 179 10.80 -2.42 6.57
CA LEU A 179 11.49 -1.47 7.46
C LEU A 179 10.79 -1.34 8.81
N SER A 180 9.46 -1.22 8.82
CA SER A 180 8.67 -1.16 10.06
C SER A 180 8.83 -2.39 10.94
N LYS A 181 8.86 -3.58 10.33
CA LYS A 181 9.11 -4.85 11.05
C LYS A 181 10.52 -4.91 11.63
N LEU A 182 11.53 -4.50 10.87
CA LEU A 182 12.91 -4.40 11.33
C LEU A 182 13.00 -3.45 12.53
N TYR A 183 12.47 -2.24 12.41
CA TYR A 183 12.47 -1.24 13.43
C TYR A 183 11.72 -1.69 14.71
N SER A 184 10.56 -2.30 14.57
CA SER A 184 9.77 -2.78 15.72
C SER A 184 10.47 -3.87 16.51
N ASN A 185 11.28 -4.69 15.84
CA ASN A 185 12.00 -5.80 16.47
C ASN A 185 13.40 -5.42 17.01
N PHE A 186 13.85 -4.20 16.81
CA PHE A 186 15.14 -3.74 17.34
C PHE A 186 15.05 -3.50 18.86
N SER A 187 16.04 -3.94 19.61
CA SER A 187 15.98 -4.00 21.07
C SER A 187 16.31 -2.67 21.76
N ASP A 188 17.16 -1.82 21.18
CA ASP A 188 17.58 -0.58 21.82
C ASP A 188 16.49 0.49 21.78
N ALA A 189 15.85 0.71 22.95
CA ALA A 189 14.79 1.70 23.12
C ALA A 189 15.31 3.14 22.98
N THR A 190 16.56 3.41 23.32
CA THR A 190 17.17 4.75 23.24
C THR A 190 17.38 5.15 21.80
N ALA A 191 17.94 4.26 20.98
CA ALA A 191 18.11 4.50 19.54
C ALA A 191 16.76 4.71 18.84
N LYS A 192 15.74 3.92 19.21
CA LYS A 192 14.37 4.11 18.71
C LYS A 192 13.81 5.49 19.08
N HIS A 193 13.95 5.89 20.32
CA HIS A 193 13.44 7.17 20.81
C HIS A 193 14.08 8.35 20.07
N LEU A 194 15.40 8.35 19.93
CA LEU A 194 16.13 9.39 19.19
C LEU A 194 15.72 9.46 17.72
N SER A 195 15.48 8.34 17.09
CA SER A 195 15.04 8.31 15.68
C SER A 195 13.64 8.89 15.47
N LEU A 196 12.73 8.76 16.47
CA LEU A 196 11.36 9.25 16.40
C LEU A 196 11.21 10.73 16.74
N ILE A 197 11.94 11.25 17.74
CA ILE A 197 11.85 12.66 18.14
C ILE A 197 12.11 13.59 16.98
N HIS A 198 13.11 13.27 16.16
CA HIS A 198 13.50 14.13 15.03
C HIS A 198 12.58 14.00 13.79
N ILE A 199 11.61 13.10 13.78
CA ILE A 199 10.58 13.04 12.73
C ILE A 199 9.52 14.12 12.95
N SER A 200 9.24 14.47 14.20
CA SER A 200 8.20 15.42 14.59
C SER A 200 8.68 16.89 14.64
N GLU A 201 9.98 17.14 14.59
CA GLU A 201 10.48 18.52 14.53
C GLU A 201 10.43 19.06 13.09
N PRO A 202 9.63 20.11 12.81
CA PRO A 202 9.72 20.80 11.53
C PRO A 202 11.13 21.39 11.40
N THR A 203 11.77 21.13 10.26
CA THR A 203 13.06 21.73 9.89
C THR A 203 12.92 23.25 10.02
N ARG A 204 13.40 23.85 11.13
CA ARG A 204 13.60 25.29 11.20
C ARG A 204 14.64 25.64 10.14
N ARG A 205 14.16 26.21 9.03
CA ARG A 205 15.03 26.90 8.08
C ARG A 205 15.56 28.14 8.80
N SER A 206 16.84 28.12 9.13
CA SER A 206 17.63 29.34 9.41
C SER A 206 17.81 30.12 8.12
#